data_36a9782002e1500727d9aaeb019fe439
#
_entry.id   36a9782002e1500727d9aaeb019fe439
#
_cell.length_a   1.000
_cell.length_b   1.000
_cell.length_c   1.000
_cell.angle_alpha   90.00
_cell.angle_beta   90.00
_cell.angle_gamma   90.00
#
_symmetry.space_group_name_H-M   'P 1'
#
loop_
_entity.id
_entity.type
_entity.pdbx_description
1 polymer ?
#
loop_
_entity_poly.entity_id
_entity_poly.type
_entity_poly.pdbx_seq_one_letter_code
_entity_poly.pdbx_strand_id
1 'polypeptide(L)'
;MLQRPRRNRKSEAIRNMIAETQLHKNDLIYPLFIVDGNNIKSPIESMPNCFRWSLDLLLHEFDECCNLGLQHFVLFPAVDDHLKDKIASYSYHEDNFYLKAIRSIKERFPTITIMSDVAMDPYSSDGHDGFVEDGQILNDKTLPILAKMATAQA
;
A
#
# COMPACT_ATOMS: atom_id res chain seq x y z
N MET A 1 -47.34 16.21 -3.71
CA MET A 1 -46.38 17.32 -3.80
C MET A 1 -46.66 18.02 -5.14
N LEU A 2 -47.18 19.24 -5.07
CA LEU A 2 -47.58 20.01 -6.27
C LEU A 2 -46.41 20.70 -7.01
N GLN A 3 -45.29 20.90 -6.32
CA GLN A 3 -44.08 21.49 -6.90
C GLN A 3 -42.84 20.60 -6.57
N ARG A 4 -41.98 20.40 -7.56
CA ARG A 4 -40.70 19.71 -7.41
C ARG A 4 -39.59 20.70 -7.75
N PRO A 5 -39.07 21.46 -6.78
CA PRO A 5 -37.99 22.40 -7.04
C PRO A 5 -36.71 21.67 -7.47
N ARG A 6 -36.31 21.81 -8.73
CA ARG A 6 -35.13 21.18 -9.32
C ARG A 6 -34.14 22.19 -9.89
N ARG A 7 -34.18 23.43 -9.42
CA ARG A 7 -33.30 24.51 -9.95
C ARG A 7 -31.84 24.13 -9.88
N ASN A 8 -31.44 23.52 -8.77
CA ASN A 8 -30.06 23.11 -8.50
C ASN A 8 -29.59 21.89 -9.33
N ARG A 9 -30.49 21.27 -10.09
CA ARG A 9 -30.17 20.11 -10.95
C ARG A 9 -30.27 20.42 -12.44
N LYS A 10 -30.54 21.68 -12.83
CA LYS A 10 -30.91 22.08 -14.19
C LYS A 10 -29.74 21.92 -15.18
N SER A 11 -28.51 22.16 -14.76
CA SER A 11 -27.33 22.02 -15.60
C SER A 11 -26.16 21.48 -14.79
N GLU A 12 -25.13 20.95 -15.48
CA GLU A 12 -23.89 20.50 -14.86
C GLU A 12 -23.19 21.65 -14.13
N ALA A 13 -23.11 22.81 -14.74
CA ALA A 13 -22.52 24.01 -14.13
C ALA A 13 -23.17 24.36 -12.78
N ILE A 14 -24.50 24.31 -12.70
CA ILE A 14 -25.20 24.57 -11.42
C ILE A 14 -24.89 23.45 -10.42
N ARG A 15 -24.93 22.19 -10.83
CA ARG A 15 -24.60 21.07 -9.92
C ARG A 15 -23.19 21.21 -9.36
N ASN A 16 -22.20 21.52 -10.20
CA ASN A 16 -20.81 21.71 -9.78
C ASN A 16 -20.67 22.92 -8.85
N MET A 17 -21.37 24.01 -9.11
CA MET A 17 -21.33 25.21 -8.29
C MET A 17 -21.84 24.99 -6.85
N ILE A 18 -22.80 24.10 -6.67
CA ILE A 18 -23.45 23.84 -5.36
C ILE A 18 -23.02 22.52 -4.73
N ALA A 19 -22.09 21.78 -5.34
CA ALA A 19 -21.58 20.53 -4.81
C ALA A 19 -20.81 20.78 -3.52
N GLU A 20 -21.30 20.20 -2.40
CA GLU A 20 -20.64 20.28 -1.10
C GLU A 20 -19.49 19.28 -0.98
N THR A 21 -19.58 18.17 -1.74
CA THR A 21 -18.57 17.11 -1.77
C THR A 21 -17.96 17.04 -3.15
N GLN A 22 -16.63 17.06 -3.21
CA GLN A 22 -15.86 16.90 -4.43
C GLN A 22 -14.89 15.73 -4.23
N LEU A 23 -14.61 14.99 -5.31
CA LEU A 23 -13.59 13.98 -5.34
C LEU A 23 -12.43 14.48 -6.20
N HIS A 24 -11.27 14.62 -5.57
CA HIS A 24 -10.04 15.01 -6.25
C HIS A 24 -9.08 13.81 -6.33
N LYS A 25 -8.12 13.85 -7.24
CA LYS A 25 -7.07 12.83 -7.33
C LYS A 25 -6.25 12.72 -6.04
N ASN A 26 -6.14 13.83 -5.30
CA ASN A 26 -5.45 13.86 -4.02
C ASN A 26 -6.21 13.15 -2.87
N ASP A 27 -7.47 12.78 -3.10
CA ASP A 27 -8.26 11.99 -2.14
C ASP A 27 -8.06 10.48 -2.34
N LEU A 28 -7.31 10.08 -3.39
CA LEU A 28 -7.09 8.70 -3.76
C LEU A 28 -5.71 8.23 -3.30
N ILE A 29 -5.67 7.05 -2.66
CA ILE A 29 -4.45 6.32 -2.34
C ILE A 29 -4.50 5.00 -3.11
N TYR A 30 -3.52 4.76 -3.99
CA TYR A 30 -3.50 3.57 -4.83
C TYR A 30 -2.73 2.44 -4.16
N PRO A 31 -3.39 1.30 -3.86
CA PRO A 31 -2.72 0.15 -3.25
C PRO A 31 -1.95 -0.65 -4.31
N LEU A 32 -0.70 -0.95 -4.02
CA LEU A 32 0.20 -1.72 -4.88
C LEU A 32 0.88 -2.83 -4.09
N PHE A 33 0.98 -4.01 -4.71
CA PHE A 33 1.58 -5.19 -4.10
C PHE A 33 2.92 -5.47 -4.77
N ILE A 34 3.98 -5.56 -3.97
CA ILE A 34 5.33 -5.80 -4.46
C ILE A 34 5.83 -7.17 -4.07
N VAL A 35 6.51 -7.83 -4.98
CA VAL A 35 7.14 -9.15 -4.81
C VAL A 35 8.62 -9.04 -5.18
N ASP A 36 9.46 -9.86 -4.57
CA ASP A 36 10.86 -9.97 -4.95
C ASP A 36 11.02 -10.61 -6.33
N GLY A 37 12.08 -10.24 -7.03
CA GLY A 37 12.41 -10.76 -8.35
C GLY A 37 12.45 -9.71 -9.43
N ASN A 38 12.38 -10.15 -10.70
CA ASN A 38 12.48 -9.30 -11.86
C ASN A 38 11.52 -9.76 -12.97
N ASN A 39 10.92 -8.81 -13.69
CA ASN A 39 9.97 -9.05 -14.77
C ASN A 39 8.74 -9.86 -14.35
N ILE A 40 8.24 -9.60 -13.13
CA ILE A 40 7.08 -10.29 -12.57
C ILE A 40 5.87 -9.34 -12.53
N LYS A 41 4.78 -9.75 -13.18
CA LYS A 41 3.44 -9.20 -13.05
C LYS A 41 2.47 -10.36 -12.93
N SER A 42 2.09 -10.71 -11.70
CA SER A 42 1.19 -11.85 -11.44
C SER A 42 -0.15 -11.39 -10.89
N PRO A 43 -1.28 -11.86 -11.43
CA PRO A 43 -2.60 -11.47 -10.95
C PRO A 43 -2.85 -11.99 -9.52
N ILE A 44 -3.65 -11.24 -8.76
CA ILE A 44 -4.17 -11.69 -7.47
C ILE A 44 -5.59 -12.21 -7.71
N GLU A 45 -5.77 -13.53 -7.62
CA GLU A 45 -7.03 -14.20 -8.00
C GLU A 45 -8.26 -13.64 -7.26
N SER A 46 -8.11 -13.31 -5.97
CA SER A 46 -9.18 -12.77 -5.13
C SER A 46 -9.47 -11.28 -5.38
N MET A 47 -8.61 -10.59 -6.14
CA MET A 47 -8.69 -9.14 -6.37
C MET A 47 -8.62 -8.84 -7.87
N PRO A 48 -9.74 -8.80 -8.60
CA PRO A 48 -9.75 -8.55 -10.03
C PRO A 48 -9.01 -7.25 -10.40
N ASN A 49 -8.15 -7.33 -11.43
CA ASN A 49 -7.30 -6.24 -11.92
C ASN A 49 -6.19 -5.78 -10.95
N CYS A 50 -5.98 -6.48 -9.84
CA CYS A 50 -4.84 -6.25 -8.96
C CYS A 50 -3.73 -7.26 -9.26
N PHE A 51 -2.47 -6.81 -9.18
CA PHE A 51 -1.31 -7.61 -9.51
C PHE A 51 -0.24 -7.48 -8.44
N ARG A 52 0.57 -8.54 -8.29
CA ARG A 52 1.87 -8.45 -7.61
C ARG A 52 2.91 -8.11 -8.66
N TRP A 53 3.77 -7.14 -8.34
CA TRP A 53 4.74 -6.59 -9.25
C TRP A 53 6.15 -6.73 -8.71
N SER A 54 7.12 -7.09 -9.53
CA SER A 54 8.52 -6.83 -9.23
C SER A 54 8.84 -5.34 -9.38
N LEU A 55 9.89 -4.86 -8.71
CA LEU A 55 10.23 -3.45 -8.66
C LEU A 55 10.41 -2.82 -10.06
N ASP A 56 11.07 -3.52 -10.98
CA ASP A 56 11.32 -3.05 -12.34
C ASP A 56 10.04 -2.70 -13.09
N LEU A 57 9.03 -3.59 -13.05
CA LEU A 57 7.74 -3.33 -13.68
C LEU A 57 6.88 -2.34 -12.87
N LEU A 58 6.99 -2.37 -11.55
CA LEU A 58 6.28 -1.45 -10.67
C LEU A 58 6.67 0.00 -10.92
N LEU A 59 7.93 0.29 -11.24
CA LEU A 59 8.37 1.64 -11.59
C LEU A 59 7.68 2.18 -12.85
N HIS A 60 7.33 1.34 -13.82
CA HIS A 60 6.53 1.75 -14.99
C HIS A 60 5.08 2.06 -14.59
N GLU A 61 4.47 1.27 -13.71
CA GLU A 61 3.13 1.53 -13.17
C GLU A 61 3.10 2.89 -12.43
N PHE A 62 4.15 3.21 -11.67
CA PHE A 62 4.29 4.54 -11.05
C PHE A 62 4.36 5.67 -12.08
N ASP A 63 5.13 5.52 -13.15
CA ASP A 63 5.20 6.51 -14.24
C ASP A 63 3.81 6.75 -14.84
N GLU A 64 3.05 5.69 -15.14
CA GLU A 64 1.69 5.81 -15.69
C GLU A 64 0.74 6.50 -14.71
N CYS A 65 0.74 6.10 -13.44
CA CYS A 65 -0.09 6.70 -12.41
C CYS A 65 0.23 8.19 -12.19
N CYS A 66 1.52 8.55 -12.14
CA CYS A 66 1.95 9.93 -12.00
C CYS A 66 1.52 10.79 -13.21
N ASN A 67 1.59 10.25 -14.44
CA ASN A 67 1.09 10.91 -15.64
C ASN A 67 -0.42 11.13 -15.59
N LEU A 68 -1.18 10.27 -14.92
CA LEU A 68 -2.60 10.46 -14.64
C LEU A 68 -2.86 11.47 -13.51
N GLY A 69 -1.81 11.88 -12.78
CA GLY A 69 -1.87 12.85 -11.69
C GLY A 69 -2.14 12.23 -10.32
N LEU A 70 -1.94 10.92 -10.14
CA LEU A 70 -1.93 10.27 -8.83
C LEU A 70 -0.59 10.53 -8.13
N GLN A 71 -0.63 10.79 -6.82
CA GLN A 71 0.54 11.14 -6.04
C GLN A 71 0.66 10.36 -4.72
N HIS A 72 -0.35 9.59 -4.35
CA HIS A 72 -0.40 8.88 -3.09
C HIS A 72 -0.57 7.38 -3.31
N PHE A 73 0.32 6.61 -2.72
CA PHE A 73 0.40 5.16 -2.89
C PHE A 73 0.57 4.48 -1.54
N VAL A 74 0.01 3.29 -1.40
CA VAL A 74 0.29 2.39 -0.30
C VAL A 74 0.88 1.10 -0.84
N LEU A 75 2.00 0.64 -0.26
CA LEU A 75 2.73 -0.54 -0.71
C LEU A 75 2.57 -1.69 0.28
N PHE A 76 2.26 -2.87 -0.24
CA PHE A 76 2.15 -4.10 0.51
C PHE A 76 3.17 -5.13 0.00
N PRO A 77 4.04 -5.68 0.85
CA PRO A 77 4.99 -6.71 0.44
C PRO A 77 4.31 -8.08 0.34
N ALA A 78 4.64 -8.84 -0.70
CA ALA A 78 4.33 -10.26 -0.80
C ALA A 78 5.61 -11.06 -0.56
N VAL A 79 5.82 -11.49 0.67
CA VAL A 79 7.04 -12.16 1.12
C VAL A 79 6.93 -13.66 0.93
N ASP A 80 7.99 -14.28 0.40
CA ASP A 80 8.06 -15.73 0.25
C ASP A 80 8.13 -16.43 1.63
N ASP A 81 7.47 -17.58 1.76
CA ASP A 81 7.35 -18.29 3.02
C ASP A 81 8.70 -18.70 3.64
N HIS A 82 9.73 -18.94 2.83
CA HIS A 82 11.07 -19.29 3.34
C HIS A 82 11.78 -18.13 4.05
N LEU A 83 11.32 -16.89 3.86
CA LEU A 83 11.84 -15.70 4.54
C LEU A 83 11.04 -15.30 5.79
N LYS A 84 9.96 -16.05 6.09
CA LYS A 84 9.12 -15.78 7.24
C LYS A 84 9.61 -16.49 8.47
N ASP A 85 9.55 -15.81 9.59
CA ASP A 85 9.82 -16.38 10.91
C ASP A 85 8.86 -15.83 11.97
N LYS A 86 8.93 -16.37 13.16
CA LYS A 86 8.02 -16.04 14.27
C LYS A 86 8.12 -14.59 14.75
N ILE A 87 9.29 -13.95 14.57
CA ILE A 87 9.57 -12.58 15.00
C ILE A 87 9.62 -11.60 13.82
N ALA A 88 9.18 -12.04 12.64
CA ALA A 88 9.15 -11.21 11.41
C ALA A 88 10.51 -10.52 11.13
N SER A 89 11.64 -11.24 11.38
CA SER A 89 12.97 -10.64 11.37
C SER A 89 13.36 -10.06 10.00
N TYR A 90 12.87 -10.64 8.92
CA TYR A 90 13.11 -10.14 7.58
C TYR A 90 12.53 -8.74 7.34
N SER A 91 11.51 -8.33 8.10
CA SER A 91 10.86 -7.02 7.92
C SER A 91 11.78 -5.82 8.16
N TYR A 92 12.81 -5.99 8.98
CA TYR A 92 13.81 -4.95 9.29
C TYR A 92 15.24 -5.36 8.90
N HIS A 93 15.37 -6.40 8.08
CA HIS A 93 16.67 -6.83 7.56
C HIS A 93 17.16 -5.89 6.47
N GLU A 94 18.46 -5.57 6.43
CA GLU A 94 19.05 -4.64 5.45
C GLU A 94 18.88 -5.11 3.99
N ASP A 95 18.80 -6.45 3.77
CA ASP A 95 18.57 -7.05 2.45
C ASP A 95 17.10 -7.17 2.06
N ASN A 96 16.18 -6.68 2.87
CA ASN A 96 14.75 -6.75 2.57
C ASN A 96 14.44 -6.01 1.26
N PHE A 97 13.89 -6.77 0.29
CA PHE A 97 13.53 -6.25 -1.03
C PHE A 97 12.53 -5.09 -0.96
N TYR A 98 11.62 -5.12 0.02
CA TYR A 98 10.60 -4.09 0.21
C TYR A 98 11.21 -2.74 0.64
N LEU A 99 12.17 -2.76 1.57
CA LEU A 99 12.89 -1.56 1.99
C LEU A 99 13.73 -0.98 0.86
N LYS A 100 14.41 -1.85 0.09
CA LYS A 100 15.16 -1.45 -1.11
C LYS A 100 14.24 -0.83 -2.17
N ALA A 101 13.04 -1.40 -2.35
CA ALA A 101 12.06 -0.89 -3.29
C ALA A 101 11.52 0.49 -2.89
N ILE A 102 11.14 0.70 -1.62
CA ILE A 102 10.71 2.01 -1.13
C ILE A 102 11.77 3.08 -1.42
N ARG A 103 13.04 2.78 -1.11
CA ARG A 103 14.16 3.69 -1.38
C ARG A 103 14.27 4.01 -2.87
N SER A 104 14.30 2.99 -3.73
CA SER A 104 14.42 3.17 -5.18
C SER A 104 13.23 3.95 -5.78
N ILE A 105 12.02 3.71 -5.29
CA ILE A 105 10.84 4.46 -5.71
C ILE A 105 10.95 5.92 -5.28
N LYS A 106 11.36 6.20 -4.04
CA LYS A 106 11.52 7.57 -3.54
C LYS A 106 12.66 8.33 -4.23
N GLU A 107 13.74 7.65 -4.61
CA GLU A 107 14.82 8.24 -5.42
C GLU A 107 14.33 8.66 -6.81
N ARG A 108 13.51 7.81 -7.46
CA ARG A 108 12.97 8.10 -8.80
C ARG A 108 11.80 9.09 -8.78
N PHE A 109 10.94 9.03 -7.76
CA PHE A 109 9.73 9.84 -7.61
C PHE A 109 9.73 10.62 -6.29
N PRO A 110 10.59 11.63 -6.11
CA PRO A 110 10.76 12.29 -4.81
C PRO A 110 9.52 13.05 -4.32
N THR A 111 8.60 13.39 -5.21
CA THR A 111 7.41 14.21 -4.91
C THR A 111 6.17 13.39 -4.52
N ILE A 112 6.16 12.08 -4.75
CA ILE A 112 5.03 11.24 -4.37
C ILE A 112 5.05 10.90 -2.88
N THR A 113 3.88 10.59 -2.34
CA THR A 113 3.73 10.03 -0.99
C THR A 113 3.63 8.52 -1.06
N ILE A 114 4.45 7.83 -0.26
CA ILE A 114 4.35 6.38 -0.06
C ILE A 114 3.94 6.14 1.38
N MET A 115 2.87 5.36 1.56
CA MET A 115 2.55 4.71 2.82
C MET A 115 3.18 3.33 2.82
N SER A 116 3.89 3.00 3.86
CA SER A 116 4.36 1.65 4.13
C SER A 116 3.48 0.99 5.19
N ASP A 117 3.40 -0.32 5.17
CA ASP A 117 2.64 -1.10 6.13
C ASP A 117 3.55 -1.62 7.24
N VAL A 118 3.28 -1.20 8.49
CA VAL A 118 3.98 -1.70 9.68
C VAL A 118 3.17 -2.84 10.29
N ALA A 119 3.20 -4.00 9.61
CA ALA A 119 2.41 -5.18 9.93
C ALA A 119 3.31 -6.43 9.94
N MET A 120 3.11 -7.33 10.90
CA MET A 120 3.90 -8.56 11.02
C MET A 120 3.43 -9.67 10.09
N ASP A 121 2.14 -9.73 9.74
CA ASP A 121 1.54 -10.83 8.99
C ASP A 121 2.24 -11.17 7.67
N PRO A 122 2.76 -10.22 6.85
CA PRO A 122 3.49 -10.57 5.64
C PRO A 122 4.80 -11.32 5.90
N TYR A 123 5.37 -11.16 7.09
CA TYR A 123 6.69 -11.66 7.48
C TYR A 123 6.65 -12.74 8.56
N SER A 124 5.50 -12.93 9.21
CA SER A 124 5.32 -13.89 10.30
C SER A 124 5.00 -15.28 9.75
N SER A 125 5.70 -16.30 10.26
CA SER A 125 5.37 -17.70 9.98
C SER A 125 4.03 -18.13 10.56
N ASP A 126 3.53 -17.42 11.58
CA ASP A 126 2.24 -17.68 12.21
C ASP A 126 1.08 -16.98 11.47
N GLY A 127 1.39 -16.08 10.52
CA GLY A 127 0.40 -15.35 9.71
C GLY A 127 -0.46 -14.36 10.50
N HIS A 128 0.04 -13.87 11.62
CA HIS A 128 -0.62 -12.89 12.50
C HIS A 128 0.20 -11.60 12.60
N ASP A 129 -0.51 -10.49 12.84
CA ASP A 129 0.08 -9.16 13.09
C ASP A 129 0.70 -9.00 14.47
N GLY A 130 0.93 -10.07 15.18
CA GLY A 130 1.55 -10.08 16.48
C GLY A 130 2.30 -11.37 16.76
N PHE A 131 3.22 -11.30 17.74
CA PHE A 131 3.97 -12.44 18.19
C PHE A 131 3.04 -13.44 18.90
N VAL A 132 2.95 -14.67 18.39
CA VAL A 132 2.09 -15.73 18.92
C VAL A 132 2.90 -16.68 19.77
N GLU A 133 2.44 -16.97 21.01
CA GLU A 133 2.97 -17.98 21.91
C GLU A 133 1.80 -18.66 22.64
N ASP A 134 1.79 -19.98 22.65
CA ASP A 134 0.74 -20.81 23.26
C ASP A 134 -0.69 -20.42 22.81
N GLY A 135 -0.84 -20.06 21.53
CA GLY A 135 -2.12 -19.64 20.92
C GLY A 135 -2.60 -18.25 21.34
N GLN A 136 -1.75 -17.45 21.98
CA GLN A 136 -2.05 -16.08 22.38
C GLN A 136 -1.12 -15.09 21.70
N ILE A 137 -1.66 -13.92 21.34
CA ILE A 137 -0.87 -12.79 20.83
C ILE A 137 -0.34 -11.99 22.02
N LEU A 138 0.98 -11.84 22.10
CA LEU A 138 1.66 -11.15 23.19
C LEU A 138 2.09 -9.74 22.75
N ASN A 139 1.33 -8.72 23.17
CA ASN A 139 1.59 -7.32 22.83
C ASN A 139 2.98 -6.84 23.22
N ASP A 140 3.43 -7.16 24.43
CA ASP A 140 4.73 -6.71 24.93
C ASP A 140 5.92 -7.27 24.14
N LYS A 141 5.75 -8.44 23.49
CA LYS A 141 6.72 -9.01 22.55
C LYS A 141 6.56 -8.45 21.13
N THR A 142 5.35 -8.08 20.75
CA THR A 142 5.02 -7.53 19.42
C THR A 142 5.55 -6.11 19.23
N LEU A 143 5.32 -5.21 20.19
CA LEU A 143 5.66 -3.79 20.07
C LEU A 143 7.13 -3.51 19.74
N PRO A 144 8.12 -4.18 20.34
CA PRO A 144 9.52 -4.00 19.97
C PRO A 144 9.84 -4.41 18.53
N ILE A 145 9.11 -5.40 17.98
CA ILE A 145 9.27 -5.83 16.58
C ILE A 145 8.73 -4.76 15.65
N LEU A 146 7.50 -4.29 15.90
CA LEU A 146 6.88 -3.20 15.12
C LEU A 146 7.72 -1.90 15.16
N ALA A 147 8.32 -1.59 16.30
CA ALA A 147 9.21 -0.42 16.43
C ALA A 147 10.46 -0.56 15.53
N LYS A 148 11.09 -1.74 15.46
CA LYS A 148 12.21 -1.99 14.54
C LYS A 148 11.78 -1.88 13.09
N MET A 149 10.62 -2.47 12.76
CA MET A 149 10.04 -2.41 11.42
C MET A 149 9.78 -0.98 10.98
N ALA A 150 9.09 -0.18 11.82
CA ALA A 150 8.80 1.23 11.53
C ALA A 150 10.09 2.04 11.33
N THR A 151 11.11 1.80 12.17
CA THR A 151 12.41 2.47 12.04
C THR A 151 13.13 2.10 10.75
N ALA A 152 13.04 0.84 10.31
CA ALA A 152 13.67 0.39 9.06
C ALA A 152 12.95 0.93 7.81
N GLN A 153 11.67 1.24 7.91
CA GLN A 153 10.86 1.80 6.82
C GLN A 153 10.99 3.33 6.70
N ALA A 154 11.41 4.01 7.75
CA ALA A 154 11.58 5.46 7.79
C ALA A 154 12.90 5.91 7.14
#